data_f52574e13330212770f9001583983e62
#
_entry.id   f52574e13330212770f9001583983e62
#
_cell.length_a   1.000
_cell.length_b   1.000
_cell.length_c   1.000
_cell.angle_alpha   90.00
_cell.angle_beta   90.00
_cell.angle_gamma   90.00
#
_symmetry.space_group_name_H-M   'P 1'
#
loop_
_entity.id
_entity.type
_entity.pdbx_description
1 polymer ?
#
loop_
_entity_poly.entity_id
_entity_poly.type
_entity_poly.pdbx_seq_one_letter_code
_entity_poly.pdbx_strand_id
1 'polypeptide(L)'
;TKAFITGFTTWGTLIALLKNGDPVLGAMNQPFVGERFVGVAGQTTLNGQQLRTRACPRLEQARLGITELEMMHTDAQRDAFESIASRVEYLRLGGDCYNYALLAAGHIDLVIEGDLMPWDIQALIPIVEGAGGVISLWDGAPVHGGGWVVAAGDAALHAEAVAHLK
;
A
#
# COMPACT_ATOMS: atom_id res chain seq x y z
N THR A 1 -5.33 -13.97 -2.78
CA THR A 1 -5.79 -15.36 -3.01
C THR A 1 -4.63 -16.34 -3.01
N LYS A 2 -3.48 -16.06 -3.66
CA LYS A 2 -2.30 -16.95 -3.70
C LYS A 2 -1.82 -17.31 -2.28
N ALA A 3 -1.63 -16.32 -1.40
CA ALA A 3 -1.21 -16.53 -0.02
C ALA A 3 -2.15 -17.48 0.75
N PHE A 4 -3.46 -17.30 0.62
CA PHE A 4 -4.45 -18.18 1.26
C PHE A 4 -4.36 -19.62 0.78
N ILE A 5 -4.26 -19.85 -0.54
CA ILE A 5 -4.18 -21.19 -1.14
C ILE A 5 -2.90 -21.92 -0.73
N THR A 6 -1.79 -21.18 -0.61
CA THR A 6 -0.46 -21.74 -0.29
C THR A 6 -0.19 -21.84 1.20
N GLY A 7 -1.15 -21.43 2.06
CA GLY A 7 -1.02 -21.51 3.51
C GLY A 7 -0.15 -20.43 4.15
N PHE A 8 0.19 -19.37 3.41
CA PHE A 8 0.82 -18.18 3.99
C PHE A 8 -0.17 -17.43 4.88
N THR A 9 0.33 -16.74 5.89
CA THR A 9 -0.50 -16.08 6.90
C THR A 9 -0.85 -14.63 6.59
N THR A 10 -0.27 -14.05 5.52
CA THR A 10 -0.37 -12.64 5.18
C THR A 10 -1.63 -12.24 4.38
N TRP A 11 -2.57 -13.17 4.16
CA TRP A 11 -3.83 -12.85 3.50
C TRP A 11 -4.81 -12.09 4.41
N GLY A 12 -5.65 -11.27 3.81
CA GLY A 12 -6.67 -10.50 4.52
C GLY A 12 -8.02 -10.47 3.78
N THR A 13 -9.08 -10.16 4.53
CA THR A 13 -10.39 -9.84 3.95
C THR A 13 -10.51 -8.33 3.82
N LEU A 14 -10.84 -7.85 2.62
CA LEU A 14 -10.99 -6.43 2.31
C LEU A 14 -12.47 -6.09 2.08
N ILE A 15 -12.93 -5.00 2.70
CA ILE A 15 -14.29 -4.46 2.53
C ILE A 15 -14.16 -2.94 2.32
N ALA A 16 -14.69 -2.44 1.22
CA ALA A 16 -14.80 -1.02 0.93
C ALA A 16 -16.25 -0.57 0.89
N LEU A 17 -16.55 0.59 1.47
CA LEU A 17 -17.80 1.30 1.24
C LEU A 17 -17.52 2.46 0.30
N LEU A 18 -18.21 2.48 -0.85
CA LEU A 18 -18.09 3.54 -1.84
C LEU A 18 -19.30 4.48 -1.77
N LYS A 19 -19.02 5.78 -1.88
CA LYS A 19 -20.04 6.83 -2.04
C LYS A 19 -19.75 7.58 -3.34
N ASN A 20 -20.67 7.51 -4.31
CA ASN A 20 -20.51 8.09 -5.65
C ASN A 20 -19.26 7.61 -6.41
N GLY A 21 -18.80 6.37 -6.13
CA GLY A 21 -17.59 5.79 -6.73
C GLY A 21 -16.32 5.97 -5.90
N ASP A 22 -16.32 6.83 -4.89
CA ASP A 22 -15.16 7.08 -4.03
C ASP A 22 -15.19 6.20 -2.77
N PRO A 23 -14.09 5.53 -2.39
CA PRO A 23 -14.03 4.75 -1.17
C PRO A 23 -13.99 5.69 0.06
N VAL A 24 -15.06 5.63 0.87
CA VAL A 24 -15.22 6.48 2.07
C VAL A 24 -14.96 5.75 3.38
N LEU A 25 -14.96 4.42 3.34
CA LEU A 25 -14.56 3.55 4.44
C LEU A 25 -13.86 2.32 3.87
N GLY A 26 -12.76 1.93 4.49
CA GLY A 26 -12.06 0.69 4.22
C GLY A 26 -11.88 -0.12 5.49
N ALA A 27 -12.09 -1.43 5.38
CA ALA A 27 -11.77 -2.37 6.45
C ALA A 27 -10.91 -3.50 5.89
N MET A 28 -9.86 -3.84 6.61
CA MET A 28 -9.04 -5.01 6.36
C MET A 28 -8.98 -5.84 7.64
N ASN A 29 -9.32 -7.12 7.53
CA ASN A 29 -9.17 -8.07 8.62
C ASN A 29 -8.10 -9.10 8.28
N GLN A 30 -7.06 -9.17 9.11
CA GLN A 30 -6.03 -10.20 9.06
C GLN A 30 -6.29 -11.22 10.18
N PRO A 31 -6.92 -12.36 9.87
CA PRO A 31 -7.47 -13.23 10.89
C PRO A 31 -6.42 -14.06 11.64
N PHE A 32 -5.26 -14.30 11.04
CA PHE A 32 -4.22 -15.13 11.65
C PHE A 32 -3.64 -14.50 12.93
N VAL A 33 -3.39 -13.18 12.91
CA VAL A 33 -2.90 -12.43 14.07
C VAL A 33 -4.01 -11.67 14.82
N GLY A 34 -5.26 -11.74 14.33
CA GLY A 34 -6.40 -11.09 14.98
C GLY A 34 -6.41 -9.58 14.84
N GLU A 35 -5.90 -9.06 13.74
CA GLU A 35 -5.81 -7.63 13.45
C GLU A 35 -6.94 -7.16 12.54
N ARG A 36 -7.58 -6.04 12.92
CA ARG A 36 -8.59 -5.36 12.13
C ARG A 36 -8.22 -3.89 11.97
N PHE A 37 -7.94 -3.51 10.73
CA PHE A 37 -7.68 -2.14 10.34
C PHE A 37 -8.97 -1.53 9.79
N VAL A 38 -9.30 -0.31 10.22
CA VAL A 38 -10.46 0.44 9.72
C VAL A 38 -10.03 1.87 9.45
N GLY A 39 -10.17 2.29 8.19
CA GLY A 39 -9.91 3.66 7.74
C GLY A 39 -11.21 4.38 7.37
N VAL A 40 -11.47 5.54 7.95
CA VAL A 40 -12.65 6.37 7.69
C VAL A 40 -12.39 7.83 8.08
N ALA A 41 -12.85 8.77 7.22
CA ALA A 41 -12.86 10.22 7.53
C ALA A 41 -11.52 10.77 8.10
N GLY A 42 -10.39 10.42 7.48
CA GLY A 42 -9.06 10.90 7.89
C GLY A 42 -8.52 10.28 9.18
N GLN A 43 -9.07 9.14 9.57
CA GLN A 43 -8.60 8.38 10.73
C GLN A 43 -8.49 6.89 10.38
N THR A 44 -7.40 6.25 10.82
CA THR A 44 -7.24 4.80 10.74
C THR A 44 -6.98 4.20 12.11
N THR A 45 -7.60 3.06 12.38
CA THR A 45 -7.42 2.33 13.63
C THR A 45 -7.03 0.87 13.39
N LEU A 46 -6.21 0.32 14.29
CA LEU A 46 -5.96 -1.12 14.45
C LEU A 46 -6.62 -1.57 15.75
N ASN A 47 -7.59 -2.46 15.67
CA ASN A 47 -8.35 -2.96 16.84
C ASN A 47 -8.86 -1.83 17.75
N GLY A 48 -9.27 -0.69 17.17
CA GLY A 48 -9.75 0.49 17.86
C GLY A 48 -8.67 1.49 18.32
N GLN A 49 -7.40 1.16 18.20
CA GLN A 49 -6.29 2.07 18.51
C GLN A 49 -5.89 2.87 17.27
N GLN A 50 -5.82 4.20 17.39
CA GLN A 50 -5.46 5.07 16.28
C GLN A 50 -4.05 4.80 15.77
N LEU A 51 -3.91 4.70 14.46
CA LEU A 51 -2.63 4.55 13.76
C LEU A 51 -2.16 5.88 13.16
N ARG A 52 -0.85 5.93 12.93
CA ARG A 52 -0.20 6.96 12.10
C ARG A 52 0.96 6.33 11.35
N THR A 53 1.15 6.76 10.12
CA THR A 53 2.32 6.44 9.31
C THR A 53 3.60 6.99 9.95
N ARG A 54 4.74 6.42 9.57
CA ARG A 54 6.06 6.91 9.99
C ARG A 54 6.53 8.05 9.06
N ALA A 55 7.09 9.11 9.61
CA ALA A 55 7.80 10.13 8.83
C ALA A 55 9.09 9.53 8.25
N CYS A 56 9.19 9.52 6.93
CA CYS A 56 10.34 9.01 6.18
C CYS A 56 10.43 9.75 4.84
N PRO A 57 11.09 10.91 4.78
CA PRO A 57 11.03 11.77 3.59
C PRO A 57 11.97 11.37 2.45
N ARG A 58 12.80 10.30 2.60
CA ARG A 58 13.86 9.94 1.65
C ARG A 58 13.90 8.44 1.37
N LEU A 59 14.14 8.08 0.11
CA LEU A 59 14.26 6.68 -0.33
C LEU A 59 15.33 5.89 0.43
N GLU A 60 16.47 6.49 0.72
CA GLU A 60 17.61 5.80 1.38
C GLU A 60 17.31 5.34 2.81
N GLN A 61 16.20 5.82 3.40
CA GLN A 61 15.75 5.45 4.75
C GLN A 61 14.45 4.62 4.72
N ALA A 62 13.91 4.39 3.51
CA ALA A 62 12.61 3.78 3.33
C ALA A 62 12.69 2.25 3.39
N ARG A 63 11.64 1.66 3.94
CA ARG A 63 11.33 0.23 3.90
C ARG A 63 10.26 0.03 2.84
N LEU A 64 10.65 -0.62 1.73
CA LEU A 64 9.78 -0.88 0.59
C LEU A 64 9.17 -2.27 0.68
N GLY A 65 7.85 -2.35 0.53
CA GLY A 65 7.10 -3.58 0.33
C GLY A 65 6.59 -3.72 -1.10
N ILE A 66 6.66 -4.92 -1.63
CA ILE A 66 6.03 -5.35 -2.88
C ILE A 66 5.61 -6.81 -2.73
N THR A 67 4.50 -7.20 -3.32
CA THR A 67 4.02 -8.58 -3.23
C THR A 67 4.90 -9.53 -4.05
N GLU A 68 5.09 -9.27 -5.33
CA GLU A 68 5.91 -10.10 -6.21
C GLU A 68 6.50 -9.27 -7.38
N LEU A 69 7.70 -9.61 -7.83
CA LEU A 69 8.37 -8.87 -8.92
C LEU A 69 7.72 -9.13 -10.29
N GLU A 70 7.02 -10.25 -10.43
CA GLU A 70 6.26 -10.63 -11.62
C GLU A 70 5.12 -9.65 -11.95
N MET A 71 4.75 -8.77 -11.02
CA MET A 71 3.85 -7.66 -11.30
C MET A 71 4.43 -6.69 -12.35
N MET A 72 5.76 -6.61 -12.49
CA MET A 72 6.45 -5.78 -13.49
C MET A 72 6.49 -6.51 -14.83
N HIS A 73 5.55 -6.22 -15.72
CA HIS A 73 5.36 -6.96 -16.97
C HIS A 73 6.33 -6.55 -18.09
N THR A 74 6.83 -5.31 -18.07
CA THR A 74 7.74 -4.77 -19.10
C THR A 74 9.10 -4.41 -18.51
N ASP A 75 10.13 -4.32 -19.37
CA ASP A 75 11.47 -3.88 -18.94
C ASP A 75 11.41 -2.46 -18.37
N ALA A 76 10.67 -1.54 -19.00
CA ALA A 76 10.52 -0.18 -18.50
C ALA A 76 9.93 -0.13 -17.08
N GLN A 77 8.95 -0.99 -16.77
CA GLN A 77 8.37 -1.08 -15.41
C GLN A 77 9.38 -1.65 -14.41
N ARG A 78 10.15 -2.67 -14.83
CA ARG A 78 11.24 -3.22 -14.01
C ARG A 78 12.31 -2.18 -13.71
N ASP A 79 12.77 -1.45 -14.73
CA ASP A 79 13.79 -0.42 -14.60
C ASP A 79 13.32 0.70 -13.67
N ALA A 80 12.06 1.17 -13.82
CA ALA A 80 11.46 2.17 -12.95
C ALA A 80 11.41 1.69 -11.49
N PHE A 81 10.95 0.47 -11.24
CA PHE A 81 10.92 -0.13 -9.90
C PHE A 81 12.34 -0.27 -9.34
N GLU A 82 13.31 -0.80 -10.11
CA GLU A 82 14.69 -0.99 -9.67
C GLU A 82 15.41 0.32 -9.36
N SER A 83 15.06 1.41 -10.05
CA SER A 83 15.59 2.74 -9.75
C SER A 83 15.27 3.19 -8.32
N ILE A 84 14.19 2.68 -7.73
CA ILE A 84 13.79 2.91 -6.34
C ILE A 84 14.35 1.79 -5.44
N ALA A 85 14.13 0.53 -5.82
CA ALA A 85 14.47 -0.64 -5.01
C ALA A 85 15.96 -0.73 -4.66
N SER A 86 16.85 -0.27 -5.56
CA SER A 86 18.30 -0.21 -5.32
C SER A 86 18.73 0.88 -4.33
N ARG A 87 17.85 1.82 -3.99
CA ARG A 87 18.15 2.96 -3.10
C ARG A 87 17.58 2.82 -1.70
N VAL A 88 16.54 2.00 -1.52
CA VAL A 88 15.86 1.88 -0.22
C VAL A 88 16.72 1.13 0.81
N GLU A 89 16.45 1.39 2.09
CA GLU A 89 17.12 0.71 3.19
C GLU A 89 16.82 -0.79 3.21
N TYR A 90 15.55 -1.16 3.03
CA TYR A 90 15.08 -2.54 2.97
C TYR A 90 14.05 -2.74 1.87
N LEU A 91 14.17 -3.84 1.13
CA LEU A 91 13.15 -4.36 0.25
C LEU A 91 12.59 -5.67 0.83
N ARG A 92 11.25 -5.77 0.92
CA ARG A 92 10.56 -6.99 1.32
C ARG A 92 9.58 -7.44 0.24
N LEU A 93 9.67 -8.72 -0.12
CA LEU A 93 8.74 -9.40 -1.01
C LEU A 93 7.68 -10.13 -0.21
N GLY A 94 6.48 -10.24 -0.76
CA GLY A 94 5.31 -10.81 -0.10
C GLY A 94 4.56 -9.77 0.70
N GLY A 95 3.42 -10.17 1.27
CA GLY A 95 2.62 -9.34 2.17
C GLY A 95 1.23 -9.02 1.62
N ASP A 96 1.03 -9.04 0.31
CA ASP A 96 -0.27 -8.76 -0.32
C ASP A 96 -0.89 -7.46 0.27
N CYS A 97 -2.18 -7.45 0.51
CA CYS A 97 -2.88 -6.31 1.14
C CYS A 97 -2.32 -5.90 2.51
N TYR A 98 -1.61 -6.79 3.20
CA TYR A 98 -1.05 -6.50 4.52
C TYR A 98 0.10 -5.49 4.47
N ASN A 99 0.80 -5.34 3.33
CA ASN A 99 1.80 -4.29 3.13
C ASN A 99 1.22 -2.89 3.40
N TYR A 100 0.02 -2.61 2.91
CA TYR A 100 -0.66 -1.32 3.11
C TYR A 100 -1.08 -1.11 4.58
N ALA A 101 -1.49 -2.18 5.26
CA ALA A 101 -1.82 -2.13 6.69
C ALA A 101 -0.56 -1.85 7.53
N LEU A 102 0.57 -2.48 7.20
CA LEU A 102 1.85 -2.24 7.84
C LEU A 102 2.39 -0.83 7.54
N LEU A 103 2.11 -0.28 6.36
CA LEU A 103 2.41 1.11 6.03
C LEU A 103 1.58 2.06 6.91
N ALA A 104 0.28 1.83 7.04
CA ALA A 104 -0.59 2.62 7.92
C ALA A 104 -0.16 2.55 9.40
N ALA A 105 0.44 1.43 9.83
CA ALA A 105 0.98 1.23 11.17
C ALA A 105 2.43 1.78 11.35
N GLY A 106 3.06 2.33 10.27
CA GLY A 106 4.41 2.89 10.33
C GLY A 106 5.55 1.88 10.35
N HIS A 107 5.29 0.62 9.97
CA HIS A 107 6.30 -0.44 9.86
C HIS A 107 6.98 -0.48 8.48
N ILE A 108 6.23 -0.14 7.43
CA ILE A 108 6.69 0.03 6.05
C ILE A 108 6.49 1.49 5.66
N ASP A 109 7.35 2.04 4.81
CA ASP A 109 7.30 3.44 4.41
C ASP A 109 6.77 3.64 3.00
N LEU A 110 7.00 2.65 2.14
CA LEU A 110 6.67 2.69 0.72
C LEU A 110 6.12 1.32 0.27
N VAL A 111 5.06 1.33 -0.51
CA VAL A 111 4.52 0.15 -1.20
C VAL A 111 4.39 0.50 -2.67
N ILE A 112 4.92 -0.37 -3.53
CA ILE A 112 4.84 -0.22 -5.00
C ILE A 112 4.30 -1.53 -5.54
N GLU A 113 3.16 -1.48 -6.22
CA GLU A 113 2.51 -2.66 -6.78
C GLU A 113 1.92 -2.36 -8.16
N GLY A 114 1.74 -3.40 -8.95
CA GLY A 114 1.19 -3.31 -10.29
C GLY A 114 0.02 -4.26 -10.51
N ASP A 115 -0.76 -4.00 -11.56
CA ASP A 115 -1.84 -4.85 -12.03
C ASP A 115 -2.92 -5.14 -10.97
N LEU A 116 -3.14 -4.18 -10.06
CA LEU A 116 -4.15 -4.31 -9.02
C LEU A 116 -5.56 -4.11 -9.60
N MET A 117 -6.50 -4.89 -9.11
CA MET A 117 -7.92 -4.75 -9.40
C MET A 117 -8.62 -3.86 -8.36
N PRO A 118 -9.84 -3.32 -8.65
CA PRO A 118 -10.56 -2.47 -7.70
C PRO A 118 -10.73 -3.09 -6.32
N TRP A 119 -11.01 -4.39 -6.26
CA TRP A 119 -11.20 -5.12 -5.00
C TRP A 119 -9.90 -5.35 -4.21
N ASP A 120 -8.73 -5.17 -4.83
CA ASP A 120 -7.44 -5.26 -4.15
C ASP A 120 -7.09 -3.96 -3.42
N ILE A 121 -7.57 -2.80 -3.90
CA ILE A 121 -7.06 -1.50 -3.45
C ILE A 121 -8.11 -0.60 -2.79
N GLN A 122 -9.39 -0.66 -3.17
CA GLN A 122 -10.40 0.29 -2.71
C GLN A 122 -10.56 0.33 -1.19
N ALA A 123 -10.42 -0.80 -0.50
CA ALA A 123 -10.46 -0.82 0.97
C ALA A 123 -9.20 -0.21 1.61
N LEU A 124 -8.08 -0.26 0.91
CA LEU A 124 -6.78 0.17 1.42
C LEU A 124 -6.56 1.68 1.29
N ILE A 125 -7.22 2.34 0.34
CA ILE A 125 -7.15 3.80 0.17
C ILE A 125 -7.53 4.53 1.47
N PRO A 126 -8.73 4.36 2.06
CA PRO A 126 -9.08 5.04 3.31
C PRO A 126 -8.20 4.62 4.49
N ILE A 127 -7.65 3.40 4.48
CA ILE A 127 -6.75 2.92 5.53
C ILE A 127 -5.41 3.66 5.48
N VAL A 128 -4.82 3.82 4.30
CA VAL A 128 -3.55 4.54 4.11
C VAL A 128 -3.73 6.03 4.41
N GLU A 129 -4.72 6.67 3.77
CA GLU A 129 -4.98 8.10 3.90
C GLU A 129 -5.40 8.50 5.31
N GLY A 130 -6.23 7.69 5.95
CA GLY A 130 -6.67 7.92 7.34
C GLY A 130 -5.55 7.83 8.36
N ALA A 131 -4.46 7.12 8.06
CA ALA A 131 -3.25 7.08 8.88
C ALA A 131 -2.29 8.24 8.61
N GLY A 132 -2.56 9.08 7.59
CA GLY A 132 -1.73 10.20 7.17
C GLY A 132 -0.80 9.90 6.00
N GLY A 133 -0.93 8.73 5.37
CA GLY A 133 -0.19 8.38 4.15
C GLY A 133 -0.80 8.96 2.89
N VAL A 134 -0.12 8.77 1.78
CA VAL A 134 -0.52 9.17 0.43
C VAL A 134 -0.54 7.95 -0.47
N ILE A 135 -1.56 7.83 -1.33
CA ILE A 135 -1.69 6.75 -2.29
C ILE A 135 -2.14 7.29 -3.64
N SER A 136 -1.51 6.85 -4.72
CA SER A 136 -1.83 7.25 -6.09
C SER A 136 -1.49 6.16 -7.10
N LEU A 137 -1.84 6.39 -8.35
CA LEU A 137 -1.22 5.68 -9.46
C LEU A 137 0.26 6.12 -9.61
N TRP A 138 1.06 5.37 -10.38
CA TRP A 138 2.47 5.68 -10.62
C TRP A 138 2.70 7.04 -11.29
N ASP A 139 1.73 7.53 -12.05
CA ASP A 139 1.77 8.87 -12.67
C ASP A 139 1.37 10.00 -11.72
N GLY A 140 0.94 9.66 -10.49
CA GLY A 140 0.46 10.58 -9.48
C GLY A 140 -1.05 10.86 -9.55
N ALA A 141 -1.79 10.24 -10.48
CA ALA A 141 -3.25 10.38 -10.55
C ALA A 141 -3.95 9.65 -9.40
N PRO A 142 -5.17 10.08 -9.00
CA PRO A 142 -5.94 9.39 -7.98
C PRO A 142 -6.24 7.93 -8.34
N VAL A 143 -6.23 7.05 -7.32
CA VAL A 143 -6.58 5.64 -7.50
C VAL A 143 -8.08 5.45 -7.34
N HIS A 144 -8.77 4.99 -8.39
CA HIS A 144 -10.20 4.67 -8.33
C HIS A 144 -10.48 3.20 -8.65
N GLY A 145 -9.82 2.64 -9.64
CA GLY A 145 -10.14 1.33 -10.21
C GLY A 145 -9.03 0.28 -10.16
N GLY A 146 -7.98 0.52 -9.38
CA GLY A 146 -6.78 -0.34 -9.38
C GLY A 146 -5.74 0.15 -10.38
N GLY A 147 -4.83 -0.72 -10.83
CA GLY A 147 -3.74 -0.42 -11.74
C GLY A 147 -2.35 -0.46 -11.09
N TRP A 148 -1.46 0.45 -11.52
CA TRP A 148 -0.09 0.58 -11.02
C TRP A 148 -0.08 1.60 -9.88
N VAL A 149 0.07 1.11 -8.65
CA VAL A 149 -0.15 1.89 -7.42
C VAL A 149 1.16 2.12 -6.67
N VAL A 150 1.30 3.33 -6.13
CA VAL A 150 2.33 3.69 -5.16
C VAL A 150 1.67 4.29 -3.92
N ALA A 151 2.04 3.78 -2.74
CA ALA A 151 1.59 4.31 -1.46
C ALA A 151 2.79 4.61 -0.57
N ALA A 152 2.78 5.74 0.12
CA ALA A 152 3.85 6.10 1.06
C ALA A 152 3.29 6.68 2.35
N GLY A 153 4.03 6.46 3.45
CA GLY A 153 3.71 7.03 4.76
C GLY A 153 4.01 8.53 4.89
N ASP A 154 4.82 9.07 3.96
CA ASP A 154 5.29 10.45 3.94
C ASP A 154 5.08 11.04 2.55
N ALA A 155 4.53 12.26 2.48
CA ALA A 155 4.22 12.91 1.21
C ALA A 155 5.47 13.26 0.38
N ALA A 156 6.60 13.56 1.02
CA ALA A 156 7.85 13.83 0.33
C ALA A 156 8.41 12.54 -0.30
N LEU A 157 8.35 11.43 0.43
CA LEU A 157 8.73 10.10 -0.09
C LEU A 157 7.84 9.68 -1.27
N HIS A 158 6.52 9.91 -1.16
CA HIS A 158 5.58 9.64 -2.25
C HIS A 158 5.95 10.43 -3.51
N ALA A 159 6.20 11.74 -3.37
CA ALA A 159 6.57 12.59 -4.50
C ALA A 159 7.90 12.17 -5.15
N GLU A 160 8.89 11.78 -4.34
CA GLU A 160 10.17 11.23 -4.83
C GLU A 160 9.95 9.92 -5.59
N ALA A 161 9.17 8.98 -5.05
CA ALA A 161 8.86 7.70 -5.69
C ALA A 161 8.13 7.90 -7.04
N VAL A 162 7.09 8.75 -7.08
CA VAL A 162 6.36 9.07 -8.33
C VAL A 162 7.29 9.65 -9.40
N ALA A 163 8.29 10.48 -9.03
CA ALA A 163 9.24 11.03 -9.97
C ALA A 163 10.14 9.96 -10.63
N HIS A 164 10.39 8.85 -9.94
CA HIS A 164 11.14 7.70 -10.47
C HIS A 164 10.30 6.72 -11.28
N LEU A 165 8.98 6.66 -11.02
CA LEU A 165 8.06 5.72 -11.67
C LEU A 165 7.51 6.23 -13.01
N LYS A 166 7.63 7.53 -13.30
CA LYS A 166 7.24 8.15 -14.58
C LYS A 166 8.30 7.90 -15.64
#